data_6db5324a3839f46590bd08646e060a8b
#
_entry.id   6db5324a3839f46590bd08646e060a8b
#
_cell.length_a   1.000
_cell.length_b   1.000
_cell.length_c   1.000
_cell.angle_alpha   90.00
_cell.angle_beta   90.00
_cell.angle_gamma   90.00
#
_symmetry.space_group_name_H-M   'P 1'
#
loop_
_entity.id
_entity.type
_entity.pdbx_description
1 polymer ?
#
loop_
_entity_poly.entity_id
_entity_poly.type
_entity_poly.pdbx_seq_one_letter_code
_entity_poly.pdbx_strand_id
1 'polypeptide(L)'
;KFNAQVYKNLSSELYLLGKEFLAVSSYRKNENRQSIDLLEKLEANGSDELYRSELNTLRKKLKKSSYSDIHFLQRFRIALVERNFLFHRSRRAKLKSAGDEESNELMKYYLVHAFRQRFDHESLGMNFNIPGNENPAMVHIRKQLDSGLIEECIENLKAVKSKDYEIVAIFYYILMSFRFPENNTYFRNAKELVFSSIKKFDKPFRVEVSDALYSLFSFRMMHDPSIENYRE
;
A
#
# COMPACT_ATOMS: atom_id res chain seq x y z
N LYS A 1 40.50 36.43 -13.17
CA LYS A 1 39.25 36.65 -13.95
C LYS A 1 38.31 35.48 -13.66
N PHE A 2 37.12 35.78 -13.18
CA PHE A 2 36.06 34.78 -12.95
C PHE A 2 35.63 34.23 -14.29
N ASN A 3 35.68 32.87 -14.43
CA ASN A 3 35.22 32.18 -15.64
C ASN A 3 33.82 31.59 -15.39
N ALA A 4 32.79 32.31 -15.82
CA ALA A 4 31.41 31.95 -15.64
C ALA A 4 31.07 30.56 -16.22
N GLN A 5 31.72 30.15 -17.31
CA GLN A 5 31.48 28.84 -17.92
C GLN A 5 32.03 27.70 -17.04
N VAL A 6 33.25 27.90 -16.49
CA VAL A 6 33.84 26.91 -15.57
C VAL A 6 32.95 26.74 -14.31
N TYR A 7 32.48 27.86 -13.77
CA TYR A 7 31.56 27.80 -12.60
C TYR A 7 30.27 27.07 -12.92
N LYS A 8 29.66 27.36 -14.09
CA LYS A 8 28.43 26.66 -14.53
C LYS A 8 28.65 25.16 -14.69
N ASN A 9 29.77 24.76 -15.29
CA ASN A 9 30.09 23.34 -15.46
C ASN A 9 30.30 22.65 -14.11
N LEU A 10 31.09 23.24 -13.22
CA LEU A 10 31.32 22.71 -11.86
C LEU A 10 30.02 22.58 -11.05
N SER A 11 29.14 23.60 -11.14
CA SER A 11 27.82 23.55 -10.47
C SER A 11 26.96 22.40 -11.01
N SER A 12 26.98 22.18 -12.33
CA SER A 12 26.24 21.07 -12.97
C SER A 12 26.79 19.71 -12.56
N GLU A 13 28.12 19.56 -12.53
CA GLU A 13 28.78 18.32 -12.07
C GLU A 13 28.48 18.05 -10.59
N LEU A 14 28.57 19.06 -9.74
CA LEU A 14 28.25 18.92 -8.31
C LEU A 14 26.79 18.52 -8.10
N TYR A 15 25.86 19.09 -8.87
CA TYR A 15 24.46 18.72 -8.84
C TYR A 15 24.26 17.25 -9.23
N LEU A 16 24.91 16.77 -10.31
CA LEU A 16 24.82 15.38 -10.75
C LEU A 16 25.40 14.42 -9.71
N LEU A 17 26.57 14.74 -9.15
CA LEU A 17 27.18 13.95 -8.06
C LEU A 17 26.29 13.92 -6.81
N GLY A 18 25.71 15.04 -6.43
CA GLY A 18 24.77 15.12 -5.31
C GLY A 18 23.52 14.27 -5.55
N LYS A 19 22.97 14.30 -6.75
CA LYS A 19 21.82 13.46 -7.15
C LYS A 19 22.16 11.97 -7.11
N GLU A 20 23.32 11.57 -7.64
CA GLU A 20 23.80 10.19 -7.60
C GLU A 20 24.03 9.72 -6.15
N PHE A 21 24.70 10.54 -5.34
CA PHE A 21 24.91 10.25 -3.92
C PHE A 21 23.60 10.02 -3.17
N LEU A 22 22.61 10.88 -3.37
CA LEU A 22 21.29 10.73 -2.73
C LEU A 22 20.58 9.46 -3.20
N ALA A 23 20.64 9.13 -4.50
CA ALA A 23 20.04 7.93 -5.05
C ALA A 23 20.68 6.66 -4.47
N VAL A 24 22.01 6.59 -4.46
CA VAL A 24 22.78 5.44 -3.91
C VAL A 24 22.57 5.33 -2.40
N SER A 25 22.59 6.44 -1.68
CA SER A 25 22.36 6.47 -0.22
C SER A 25 20.94 6.00 0.14
N SER A 26 19.93 6.46 -0.61
CA SER A 26 18.55 6.02 -0.44
C SER A 26 18.38 4.51 -0.75
N TYR A 27 18.99 4.05 -1.84
CA TYR A 27 18.97 2.64 -2.21
C TYR A 27 19.62 1.76 -1.14
N ARG A 28 20.80 2.15 -0.62
CA ARG A 28 21.51 1.40 0.42
C ARG A 28 20.75 1.29 1.75
N LYS A 29 19.91 2.27 2.06
CA LYS A 29 19.06 2.25 3.25
C LYS A 29 17.84 1.32 3.13
N ASN A 30 17.47 0.91 1.93
CA ASN A 30 16.29 0.08 1.69
C ASN A 30 16.69 -1.37 1.36
N GLU A 31 17.02 -2.13 2.39
CA GLU A 31 17.45 -3.53 2.25
C GLU A 31 16.41 -4.41 1.54
N ASN A 32 15.12 -4.21 1.79
CA ASN A 32 14.07 -4.99 1.13
C ASN A 32 14.09 -4.75 -0.38
N ARG A 33 14.28 -3.50 -0.82
CA ARG A 33 14.40 -3.17 -2.23
C ARG A 33 15.62 -3.83 -2.85
N GLN A 34 16.77 -3.79 -2.16
CA GLN A 34 17.99 -4.44 -2.63
C GLN A 34 17.78 -5.95 -2.80
N SER A 35 17.16 -6.62 -1.80
CA SER A 35 16.88 -8.05 -1.88
C SER A 35 15.91 -8.39 -3.02
N ILE A 36 14.88 -7.57 -3.28
CA ILE A 36 13.96 -7.78 -4.40
C ILE A 36 14.69 -7.61 -5.73
N ASP A 37 15.48 -6.54 -5.90
CA ASP A 37 16.24 -6.29 -7.12
C ASP A 37 17.31 -7.37 -7.35
N LEU A 38 17.87 -7.94 -6.28
CA LEU A 38 18.76 -9.12 -6.35
C LEU A 38 17.98 -10.35 -6.83
N LEU A 39 16.80 -10.63 -6.28
CA LEU A 39 15.96 -11.75 -6.72
C LEU A 39 15.60 -11.65 -8.19
N GLU A 40 15.25 -10.46 -8.70
CA GLU A 40 14.96 -10.23 -10.12
C GLU A 40 16.17 -10.57 -11.02
N LYS A 41 17.38 -10.24 -10.57
CA LYS A 41 18.62 -10.61 -11.30
C LYS A 41 18.92 -12.09 -11.21
N LEU A 42 18.73 -12.72 -10.05
CA LEU A 42 18.94 -14.14 -9.86
C LEU A 42 17.92 -14.99 -10.62
N GLU A 43 16.70 -14.50 -10.78
CA GLU A 43 15.65 -15.13 -11.59
C GLU A 43 16.12 -15.32 -13.04
N ALA A 44 16.70 -14.28 -13.64
CA ALA A 44 17.13 -14.31 -15.02
C ALA A 44 18.40 -15.17 -15.24
N ASN A 45 19.43 -15.01 -14.38
CA ASN A 45 20.78 -15.53 -14.66
C ASN A 45 21.43 -16.23 -13.47
N GLY A 46 20.73 -16.40 -12.35
CA GLY A 46 21.32 -16.85 -11.11
C GLY A 46 21.25 -18.36 -10.84
N SER A 47 21.91 -18.77 -9.79
CA SER A 47 21.80 -20.11 -9.22
C SER A 47 20.43 -20.31 -8.58
N ASP A 48 19.78 -21.44 -8.86
CA ASP A 48 18.52 -21.86 -8.22
C ASP A 48 18.62 -21.91 -6.70
N GLU A 49 19.78 -22.34 -6.19
CA GLU A 49 20.00 -22.46 -4.75
C GLU A 49 20.09 -21.08 -4.09
N LEU A 50 20.87 -20.17 -4.67
CA LEU A 50 21.01 -18.81 -4.17
C LEU A 50 19.67 -18.05 -4.24
N TYR A 51 18.94 -18.20 -5.35
CA TYR A 51 17.59 -17.62 -5.50
C TYR A 51 16.65 -18.06 -4.38
N ARG A 52 16.58 -19.38 -4.10
CA ARG A 52 15.70 -19.92 -3.06
C ARG A 52 16.10 -19.49 -1.66
N SER A 53 17.39 -19.43 -1.38
CA SER A 53 17.91 -18.96 -0.09
C SER A 53 17.51 -17.51 0.15
N GLU A 54 17.72 -16.62 -0.84
CA GLU A 54 17.37 -15.21 -0.75
C GLU A 54 15.86 -15.00 -0.64
N LEU A 55 15.06 -15.70 -1.47
CA LEU A 55 13.60 -15.65 -1.41
C LEU A 55 13.06 -16.03 -0.02
N ASN A 56 13.55 -17.12 0.56
CA ASN A 56 13.13 -17.57 1.88
C ASN A 56 13.51 -16.56 2.97
N THR A 57 14.69 -15.97 2.88
CA THR A 57 15.19 -14.96 3.82
C THR A 57 14.29 -13.71 3.76
N LEU A 58 14.02 -13.20 2.56
CA LEU A 58 13.21 -12.02 2.35
C LEU A 58 11.76 -12.25 2.80
N ARG A 59 11.16 -13.39 2.49
CA ARG A 59 9.81 -13.75 2.95
C ARG A 59 9.71 -13.80 4.48
N LYS A 60 10.70 -14.38 5.15
CA LYS A 60 10.76 -14.40 6.63
C LYS A 60 10.88 -12.99 7.21
N LYS A 61 11.67 -12.13 6.58
CA LYS A 61 11.87 -10.74 6.99
C LYS A 61 10.56 -9.96 6.85
N LEU A 62 9.87 -10.05 5.71
CA LEU A 62 8.61 -9.35 5.48
C LEU A 62 7.47 -9.82 6.39
N LYS A 63 7.42 -11.11 6.75
CA LYS A 63 6.43 -11.61 7.73
C LYS A 63 6.59 -11.00 9.13
N LYS A 64 7.78 -10.50 9.46
CA LYS A 64 8.10 -9.89 10.76
C LYS A 64 8.11 -8.36 10.71
N SER A 65 8.10 -7.78 9.51
CA SER A 65 8.13 -6.33 9.35
C SER A 65 6.79 -5.70 9.70
N SER A 66 6.83 -4.44 10.14
CA SER A 66 5.65 -3.61 10.27
C SER A 66 5.05 -3.33 8.89
N TYR A 67 3.74 -3.13 8.84
CA TYR A 67 3.08 -2.69 7.62
C TYR A 67 3.45 -1.24 7.31
N SER A 68 3.80 -1.01 6.04
CA SER A 68 4.10 0.31 5.47
C SER A 68 3.26 0.51 4.20
N ASP A 69 3.28 1.70 3.67
CA ASP A 69 2.61 2.05 2.41
C ASP A 69 3.03 1.17 1.22
N ILE A 70 4.31 0.73 1.21
CA ILE A 70 4.87 -0.12 0.15
C ILE A 70 4.84 -1.62 0.48
N HIS A 71 4.32 -2.02 1.63
CA HIS A 71 4.38 -3.42 2.10
C HIS A 71 3.75 -4.40 1.09
N PHE A 72 2.53 -4.11 0.65
CA PHE A 72 1.82 -4.96 -0.31
C PHE A 72 2.45 -4.94 -1.70
N LEU A 73 3.02 -3.80 -2.12
CA LEU A 73 3.79 -3.71 -3.36
C LEU A 73 5.02 -4.62 -3.33
N GLN A 74 5.76 -4.63 -2.23
CA GLN A 74 6.93 -5.51 -2.07
C GLN A 74 6.52 -6.98 -2.13
N ARG A 75 5.43 -7.37 -1.47
CA ARG A 75 4.92 -8.74 -1.50
C ARG A 75 4.46 -9.15 -2.90
N PHE A 76 3.76 -8.27 -3.60
CA PHE A 76 3.38 -8.50 -4.99
C PHE A 76 4.61 -8.70 -5.89
N ARG A 77 5.62 -7.81 -5.80
CA ARG A 77 6.87 -7.96 -6.59
C ARG A 77 7.56 -9.30 -6.33
N ILE A 78 7.62 -9.76 -5.09
CA ILE A 78 8.21 -11.05 -4.73
C ILE A 78 7.41 -12.21 -5.35
N ALA A 79 6.10 -12.19 -5.26
CA ALA A 79 5.23 -13.21 -5.85
C ALA A 79 5.37 -13.25 -7.39
N LEU A 80 5.46 -12.09 -8.03
CA LEU A 80 5.70 -11.96 -9.47
C LEU A 80 7.05 -12.57 -9.89
N VAL A 81 8.13 -12.24 -9.18
CA VAL A 81 9.47 -12.79 -9.46
C VAL A 81 9.50 -14.29 -9.25
N GLU A 82 8.82 -14.81 -8.21
CA GLU A 82 8.74 -16.26 -7.99
C GLU A 82 7.97 -16.98 -9.09
N ARG A 83 6.83 -16.43 -9.53
CA ARG A 83 6.09 -17.00 -10.65
C ARG A 83 6.95 -17.04 -11.92
N ASN A 84 7.68 -15.97 -12.23
CA ASN A 84 8.58 -15.90 -13.39
C ASN A 84 9.72 -16.93 -13.28
N PHE A 85 10.34 -17.04 -12.10
CA PHE A 85 11.36 -18.05 -11.85
C PHE A 85 10.83 -19.48 -12.09
N LEU A 86 9.66 -19.81 -11.59
CA LEU A 86 9.03 -21.12 -11.80
C LEU A 86 8.66 -21.37 -13.27
N PHE A 87 8.22 -20.32 -13.97
CA PHE A 87 7.92 -20.39 -15.40
C PHE A 87 9.18 -20.68 -16.21
N HIS A 88 10.26 -19.92 -16.02
CA HIS A 88 11.53 -20.09 -16.74
C HIS A 88 12.22 -21.42 -16.43
N ARG A 89 12.01 -21.99 -15.23
CA ARG A 89 12.52 -23.31 -14.86
C ARG A 89 11.57 -24.46 -15.19
N SER A 90 10.51 -24.20 -15.97
CA SER A 90 9.50 -25.21 -16.40
C SER A 90 8.89 -25.99 -15.24
N ARG A 91 8.77 -25.39 -14.05
CA ARG A 91 8.23 -26.04 -12.84
C ARG A 91 6.70 -25.93 -12.77
N ARG A 92 6.03 -26.50 -13.77
CA ARG A 92 4.58 -26.39 -14.02
C ARG A 92 3.71 -26.72 -12.80
N ALA A 93 4.08 -27.72 -12.00
CA ALA A 93 3.30 -28.15 -10.84
C ALA A 93 3.10 -27.06 -9.78
N LYS A 94 4.05 -26.11 -9.65
CA LYS A 94 4.00 -24.99 -8.69
C LYS A 94 3.52 -23.68 -9.31
N LEU A 95 3.45 -23.63 -10.64
CA LEU A 95 3.17 -22.36 -11.34
C LEU A 95 1.77 -21.82 -11.05
N LYS A 96 0.75 -22.72 -10.94
CA LYS A 96 -0.61 -22.33 -10.61
C LYS A 96 -0.67 -21.65 -9.23
N SER A 97 -0.14 -22.33 -8.21
CA SER A 97 -0.14 -21.78 -6.83
C SER A 97 0.63 -20.46 -6.73
N ALA A 98 1.73 -20.28 -7.47
CA ALA A 98 2.47 -19.02 -7.51
C ALA A 98 1.68 -17.92 -8.23
N GLY A 99 0.93 -18.23 -9.29
CA GLY A 99 0.03 -17.30 -9.96
C GLY A 99 -1.14 -16.87 -9.06
N ASP A 100 -1.70 -17.79 -8.29
CA ASP A 100 -2.75 -17.48 -7.32
C ASP A 100 -2.21 -16.56 -6.21
N GLU A 101 -0.98 -16.80 -5.71
CA GLU A 101 -0.32 -15.94 -4.73
C GLU A 101 -0.07 -14.54 -5.29
N GLU A 102 0.47 -14.43 -6.52
CA GLU A 102 0.68 -13.15 -7.20
C GLU A 102 -0.62 -12.36 -7.33
N SER A 103 -1.68 -13.00 -7.80
CA SER A 103 -2.99 -12.37 -8.00
C SER A 103 -3.57 -11.87 -6.67
N ASN A 104 -3.43 -12.64 -5.59
CA ASN A 104 -3.88 -12.25 -4.26
C ASN A 104 -3.10 -11.05 -3.71
N GLU A 105 -1.77 -11.02 -3.88
CA GLU A 105 -0.97 -9.89 -3.42
C GLU A 105 -1.21 -8.62 -4.25
N LEU A 106 -1.41 -8.76 -5.57
CA LEU A 106 -1.81 -7.66 -6.44
C LEU A 106 -3.16 -7.06 -6.02
N MET A 107 -4.14 -7.92 -5.73
CA MET A 107 -5.47 -7.49 -5.27
C MET A 107 -5.36 -6.69 -3.97
N LYS A 108 -4.63 -7.17 -2.97
CA LYS A 108 -4.44 -6.45 -1.70
C LYS A 108 -3.77 -5.09 -1.90
N TYR A 109 -2.71 -5.05 -2.72
CA TYR A 109 -2.04 -3.80 -3.10
C TYR A 109 -3.02 -2.83 -3.74
N TYR A 110 -3.79 -3.30 -4.73
CA TYR A 110 -4.80 -2.50 -5.42
C TYR A 110 -5.85 -1.95 -4.45
N LEU A 111 -6.45 -2.81 -3.60
CA LEU A 111 -7.50 -2.40 -2.67
C LEU A 111 -7.04 -1.32 -1.71
N VAL A 112 -5.87 -1.49 -1.06
CA VAL A 112 -5.34 -0.50 -0.13
C VAL A 112 -5.11 0.84 -0.82
N HIS A 113 -4.46 0.84 -1.99
CA HIS A 113 -4.21 2.09 -2.72
C HIS A 113 -5.49 2.73 -3.27
N ALA A 114 -6.41 1.93 -3.80
CA ALA A 114 -7.68 2.42 -4.33
C ALA A 114 -8.50 3.13 -3.24
N PHE A 115 -8.59 2.53 -2.04
CA PHE A 115 -9.33 3.12 -0.93
C PHE A 115 -8.67 4.40 -0.42
N ARG A 116 -7.34 4.42 -0.27
CA ARG A 116 -6.59 5.63 0.12
C ARG A 116 -6.83 6.77 -0.85
N GLN A 117 -6.58 6.54 -2.14
CA GLN A 117 -6.77 7.56 -3.17
C GLN A 117 -8.21 8.05 -3.24
N ARG A 118 -9.19 7.15 -3.07
CA ARG A 118 -10.59 7.54 -3.06
C ARG A 118 -10.94 8.37 -1.83
N PHE A 119 -10.45 7.98 -0.65
CA PHE A 119 -10.63 8.74 0.58
C PHE A 119 -10.00 10.13 0.46
N ASP A 120 -8.76 10.23 -0.02
CA ASP A 120 -8.08 11.51 -0.23
C ASP A 120 -8.88 12.41 -1.19
N HIS A 121 -9.37 11.85 -2.29
CA HIS A 121 -10.18 12.59 -3.26
C HIS A 121 -11.50 13.09 -2.66
N GLU A 122 -12.22 12.27 -1.91
CA GLU A 122 -13.49 12.65 -1.29
C GLU A 122 -13.25 13.65 -0.15
N SER A 123 -12.25 13.45 0.70
CA SER A 123 -11.92 14.36 1.79
C SER A 123 -11.48 15.75 1.30
N LEU A 124 -10.66 15.80 0.24
CA LEU A 124 -10.25 17.07 -0.38
C LEU A 124 -11.44 17.77 -1.07
N GLY A 125 -12.28 17.03 -1.76
CA GLY A 125 -13.47 17.58 -2.41
C GLY A 125 -14.41 18.27 -1.41
N MET A 126 -14.63 17.68 -0.24
CA MET A 126 -15.48 18.26 0.80
C MET A 126 -14.82 19.42 1.54
N ASN A 127 -13.54 19.29 1.91
CA ASN A 127 -12.86 20.30 2.70
C ASN A 127 -12.52 21.56 1.91
N PHE A 128 -12.31 21.45 0.61
CA PHE A 128 -11.88 22.58 -0.23
C PHE A 128 -12.89 22.98 -1.30
N ASN A 129 -14.05 22.29 -1.35
CA ASN A 129 -15.11 22.55 -2.34
C ASN A 129 -14.57 22.62 -3.79
N ILE A 130 -13.59 21.76 -4.10
CA ILE A 130 -12.93 21.71 -5.40
C ILE A 130 -13.83 20.92 -6.35
N PRO A 131 -14.50 21.58 -7.31
CA PRO A 131 -15.25 20.86 -8.33
C PRO A 131 -14.25 20.12 -9.22
N GLY A 132 -14.15 18.83 -9.06
CA GLY A 132 -13.22 18.00 -9.85
C GLY A 132 -13.98 17.19 -10.89
N ASN A 133 -13.52 17.21 -12.13
CA ASN A 133 -13.82 16.13 -13.05
C ASN A 133 -13.16 14.88 -12.50
N GLU A 134 -13.97 13.93 -12.05
CA GLU A 134 -13.50 12.65 -11.54
C GLU A 134 -12.74 11.92 -12.66
N ASN A 135 -11.47 11.58 -12.43
CA ASN A 135 -10.69 10.86 -13.45
C ASN A 135 -11.26 9.44 -13.66
N PRO A 136 -11.03 8.81 -14.83
CA PRO A 136 -11.59 7.50 -15.14
C PRO A 136 -11.28 6.41 -14.11
N ALA A 137 -10.11 6.45 -13.46
CA ALA A 137 -9.74 5.49 -12.41
C ALA A 137 -10.64 5.65 -11.18
N MET A 138 -10.92 6.89 -10.74
CA MET A 138 -11.81 7.18 -9.62
C MET A 138 -13.25 6.76 -9.91
N VAL A 139 -13.73 6.99 -11.15
CA VAL A 139 -15.04 6.49 -11.60
C VAL A 139 -15.10 4.96 -11.54
N HIS A 140 -14.03 4.28 -11.96
CA HIS A 140 -13.95 2.81 -11.91
C HIS A 140 -14.02 2.30 -10.48
N ILE A 141 -13.21 2.85 -9.57
CA ILE A 141 -13.22 2.47 -8.14
C ILE A 141 -14.60 2.67 -7.53
N ARG A 142 -15.25 3.81 -7.81
CA ARG A 142 -16.61 4.07 -7.34
C ARG A 142 -17.60 3.01 -7.82
N LYS A 143 -17.59 2.67 -9.11
CA LYS A 143 -18.46 1.65 -9.66
C LYS A 143 -18.25 0.28 -9.01
N GLN A 144 -17.01 -0.09 -8.69
CA GLN A 144 -16.71 -1.32 -8.00
C GLN A 144 -17.20 -1.32 -6.55
N LEU A 145 -17.10 -0.19 -5.84
CA LEU A 145 -17.68 -0.01 -4.51
C LEU A 145 -19.22 -0.14 -4.56
N ASP A 146 -19.85 0.52 -5.52
CA ASP A 146 -21.32 0.54 -5.67
C ASP A 146 -21.87 -0.84 -6.07
N SER A 147 -21.08 -1.68 -6.74
CA SER A 147 -21.48 -3.04 -7.15
C SER A 147 -21.44 -4.10 -6.02
N GLY A 148 -20.89 -3.78 -4.86
CA GLY A 148 -20.69 -4.73 -3.75
C GLY A 148 -19.54 -5.73 -3.93
N LEU A 149 -18.87 -5.76 -5.09
CA LEU A 149 -17.77 -6.70 -5.36
C LEU A 149 -16.60 -6.53 -4.39
N ILE A 150 -16.32 -5.30 -3.99
CA ILE A 150 -15.25 -5.00 -3.02
C ILE A 150 -15.62 -5.50 -1.64
N GLU A 151 -16.88 -5.34 -1.22
CA GLU A 151 -17.37 -5.85 0.05
C GLU A 151 -17.27 -7.38 0.11
N GLU A 152 -17.62 -8.06 -0.96
CA GLU A 152 -17.43 -9.51 -1.09
C GLU A 152 -15.96 -9.90 -0.96
N CYS A 153 -15.03 -9.18 -1.57
CA CYS A 153 -13.59 -9.40 -1.40
C CYS A 153 -13.13 -9.23 0.07
N ILE A 154 -13.62 -8.21 0.77
CA ILE A 154 -13.32 -7.98 2.18
C ILE A 154 -13.85 -9.12 3.06
N GLU A 155 -15.08 -9.55 2.84
CA GLU A 155 -15.67 -10.68 3.59
C GLU A 155 -14.93 -12.00 3.29
N ASN A 156 -14.50 -12.24 2.06
CA ASN A 156 -13.68 -13.40 1.72
C ASN A 156 -12.32 -13.37 2.43
N LEU A 157 -11.63 -12.21 2.51
CA LEU A 157 -10.39 -12.07 3.28
C LEU A 157 -10.60 -12.36 4.77
N LYS A 158 -11.75 -11.96 5.32
CA LYS A 158 -12.15 -12.22 6.70
C LYS A 158 -12.42 -13.70 6.91
N ALA A 159 -13.20 -14.34 6.01
CA ALA A 159 -13.58 -15.74 6.09
C ALA A 159 -12.37 -16.69 6.08
N VAL A 160 -11.35 -16.39 5.25
CA VAL A 160 -10.10 -17.17 5.22
C VAL A 160 -9.13 -16.80 6.34
N LYS A 161 -9.53 -15.94 7.29
CA LYS A 161 -8.71 -15.45 8.41
C LYS A 161 -7.35 -14.90 7.95
N SER A 162 -7.35 -14.16 6.84
CA SER A 162 -6.15 -13.53 6.32
C SER A 162 -5.57 -12.58 7.37
N LYS A 163 -4.26 -12.68 7.62
CA LYS A 163 -3.57 -11.74 8.52
C LYS A 163 -3.58 -10.30 8.00
N ASP A 164 -3.81 -10.14 6.70
CA ASP A 164 -3.83 -8.85 6.02
C ASP A 164 -5.24 -8.23 6.02
N TYR A 165 -6.28 -9.00 6.43
CA TYR A 165 -7.67 -8.53 6.45
C TYR A 165 -7.81 -7.18 7.16
N GLU A 166 -7.27 -7.07 8.38
CA GLU A 166 -7.40 -5.87 9.19
C GLU A 166 -6.89 -4.61 8.47
N ILE A 167 -5.74 -4.74 7.78
CA ILE A 167 -5.11 -3.61 7.09
C ILE A 167 -5.92 -3.17 5.87
N VAL A 168 -6.38 -4.14 5.06
CA VAL A 168 -7.21 -3.85 3.89
C VAL A 168 -8.57 -3.29 4.32
N ALA A 169 -9.16 -3.86 5.36
CA ALA A 169 -10.49 -3.49 5.84
C ALA A 169 -10.51 -2.10 6.53
N ILE A 170 -9.41 -1.66 7.16
CA ILE A 170 -9.34 -0.33 7.78
C ILE A 170 -9.69 0.77 6.76
N PHE A 171 -9.00 0.79 5.62
CA PHE A 171 -9.25 1.81 4.60
C PHE A 171 -10.63 1.67 3.95
N TYR A 172 -11.11 0.44 3.78
CA TYR A 172 -12.47 0.20 3.33
C TYR A 172 -13.49 0.80 4.29
N TYR A 173 -13.41 0.50 5.58
CA TYR A 173 -14.38 1.00 6.56
C TYR A 173 -14.28 2.51 6.79
N ILE A 174 -13.08 3.10 6.72
CA ILE A 174 -12.91 4.56 6.75
C ILE A 174 -13.65 5.19 5.57
N LEU A 175 -13.43 4.69 4.34
CA LEU A 175 -14.08 5.19 3.15
C LEU A 175 -15.60 5.02 3.19
N MET A 176 -16.08 3.84 3.59
CA MET A 176 -17.53 3.57 3.68
C MET A 176 -18.22 4.41 4.76
N SER A 177 -17.54 4.65 5.89
CA SER A 177 -18.05 5.55 6.93
C SER A 177 -18.13 7.00 6.49
N PHE A 178 -17.25 7.41 5.58
CA PHE A 178 -17.28 8.75 4.99
C PHE A 178 -18.43 8.90 3.97
N ARG A 179 -18.68 7.86 3.17
CA ARG A 179 -19.77 7.83 2.18
C ARG A 179 -21.15 7.66 2.79
N PHE A 180 -21.25 6.94 3.90
CA PHE A 180 -22.50 6.62 4.59
C PHE A 180 -22.42 7.03 6.06
N PRO A 181 -22.38 8.33 6.35
CA PRO A 181 -22.19 8.85 7.71
C PRO A 181 -23.29 8.43 8.68
N GLU A 182 -24.49 8.13 8.19
CA GLU A 182 -25.61 7.60 8.97
C GLU A 182 -25.41 6.16 9.44
N ASN A 183 -24.50 5.41 8.81
CA ASN A 183 -24.23 4.01 9.18
C ASN A 183 -23.08 3.92 10.19
N ASN A 184 -23.45 3.91 11.47
CA ASN A 184 -22.49 3.81 12.58
C ASN A 184 -21.64 2.53 12.57
N THR A 185 -22.08 1.47 11.90
CA THR A 185 -21.35 0.19 11.87
C THR A 185 -20.00 0.34 11.16
N TYR A 186 -19.92 1.09 10.08
CA TYR A 186 -18.67 1.33 9.37
C TYR A 186 -17.65 2.09 10.21
N PHE A 187 -18.11 3.12 10.92
CA PHE A 187 -17.25 3.91 11.81
C PHE A 187 -16.73 3.06 12.97
N ARG A 188 -17.60 2.30 13.63
CA ARG A 188 -17.21 1.42 14.73
C ARG A 188 -16.18 0.40 14.28
N ASN A 189 -16.40 -0.26 13.14
CA ASN A 189 -15.46 -1.23 12.59
C ASN A 189 -14.11 -0.58 12.24
N ALA A 190 -14.10 0.62 11.63
CA ALA A 190 -12.87 1.37 11.37
C ALA A 190 -12.10 1.66 12.66
N LYS A 191 -12.77 2.20 13.68
CA LYS A 191 -12.21 2.52 14.99
C LYS A 191 -11.60 1.27 15.66
N GLU A 192 -12.37 0.19 15.79
CA GLU A 192 -11.92 -1.06 16.39
C GLU A 192 -10.69 -1.65 15.69
N LEU A 193 -10.71 -1.71 14.36
CA LEU A 193 -9.58 -2.23 13.58
C LEU A 193 -8.33 -1.34 13.68
N VAL A 194 -8.48 -0.02 13.67
CA VAL A 194 -7.34 0.88 13.86
C VAL A 194 -6.72 0.67 15.23
N PHE A 195 -7.50 0.70 16.31
CA PHE A 195 -6.97 0.54 17.67
C PHE A 195 -6.34 -0.85 17.90
N SER A 196 -6.89 -1.92 17.32
CA SER A 196 -6.34 -3.27 17.45
C SER A 196 -5.07 -3.47 16.63
N SER A 197 -4.91 -2.73 15.53
CA SER A 197 -3.85 -2.98 14.54
C SER A 197 -2.76 -1.90 14.49
N ILE A 198 -2.94 -0.75 15.13
CA ILE A 198 -2.05 0.42 15.01
C ILE A 198 -0.58 0.10 15.36
N LYS A 199 -0.35 -0.85 16.26
CA LYS A 199 0.99 -1.31 16.64
C LYS A 199 1.70 -2.11 15.55
N LYS A 200 0.96 -2.61 14.56
CA LYS A 200 1.48 -3.39 13.44
C LYS A 200 2.04 -2.48 12.33
N PHE A 201 1.76 -1.17 12.40
CA PHE A 201 2.17 -0.18 11.38
C PHE A 201 3.53 0.42 11.70
N ASP A 202 4.29 0.76 10.67
CA ASP A 202 5.46 1.62 10.83
C ASP A 202 5.02 3.06 11.19
N LYS A 203 5.97 3.90 11.60
CA LYS A 203 5.64 5.23 12.11
C LYS A 203 4.94 6.12 11.06
N PRO A 204 5.40 6.23 9.79
CA PRO A 204 4.73 7.03 8.77
C PRO A 204 3.31 6.55 8.50
N PHE A 205 3.12 5.25 8.30
CA PHE A 205 1.82 4.67 7.99
C PHE A 205 0.84 4.77 9.16
N ARG A 206 1.35 4.68 10.40
CA ARG A 206 0.54 4.92 11.62
C ARG A 206 0.00 6.34 11.66
N VAL A 207 0.82 7.34 11.35
CA VAL A 207 0.38 8.74 11.30
C VAL A 207 -0.72 8.89 10.26
N GLU A 208 -0.51 8.38 9.05
CA GLU A 208 -1.49 8.46 7.97
C GLU A 208 -2.85 7.84 8.36
N VAL A 209 -2.86 6.62 8.92
CA VAL A 209 -4.11 5.96 9.36
C VAL A 209 -4.78 6.74 10.49
N SER A 210 -3.99 7.30 11.41
CA SER A 210 -4.52 8.13 12.50
C SER A 210 -5.14 9.42 11.98
N ASP A 211 -4.50 10.08 11.01
CA ASP A 211 -5.00 11.31 10.38
C ASP A 211 -6.28 11.04 9.59
N ALA A 212 -6.35 9.90 8.88
CA ALA A 212 -7.56 9.49 8.18
C ALA A 212 -8.72 9.24 9.16
N LEU A 213 -8.47 8.56 10.28
CA LEU A 213 -9.49 8.33 11.31
C LEU A 213 -9.91 9.65 11.99
N TYR A 214 -8.97 10.55 12.24
CA TYR A 214 -9.26 11.86 12.80
C TYR A 214 -10.11 12.71 11.86
N SER A 215 -9.77 12.72 10.56
CA SER A 215 -10.55 13.42 9.54
C SER A 215 -11.98 12.87 9.45
N LEU A 216 -12.12 11.55 9.50
CA LEU A 216 -13.43 10.90 9.54
C LEU A 216 -14.22 11.30 10.79
N PHE A 217 -13.57 11.33 11.96
CA PHE A 217 -14.21 11.74 13.21
C PHE A 217 -14.70 13.19 13.13
N SER A 218 -13.86 14.10 12.65
CA SER A 218 -14.21 15.51 12.46
C SER A 218 -15.37 15.69 11.48
N PHE A 219 -15.37 14.94 10.38
CA PHE A 219 -16.45 14.94 9.40
C PHE A 219 -17.79 14.51 10.03
N ARG A 220 -17.78 13.43 10.80
CA ARG A 220 -18.98 12.91 11.49
C ARG A 220 -19.53 13.89 12.51
N MET A 221 -18.67 14.56 13.27
CA MET A 221 -19.09 15.59 14.23
C MET A 221 -19.84 16.74 13.58
N MET A 222 -19.48 17.07 12.34
CA MET A 222 -20.19 18.12 11.57
C MET A 222 -21.57 17.65 11.07
N HIS A 223 -21.75 16.34 10.84
CA HIS A 223 -23.00 15.78 10.33
C HIS A 223 -23.96 15.26 11.42
N ASP A 224 -23.42 14.79 12.53
CA ASP A 224 -24.20 14.33 13.69
C ASP A 224 -23.51 14.76 15.00
N PRO A 225 -23.79 15.96 15.50
CA PRO A 225 -23.16 16.50 16.70
C PRO A 225 -23.64 15.85 18.00
N SER A 226 -24.42 14.77 17.97
CA SER A 226 -24.86 14.10 19.19
C SER A 226 -23.66 13.51 19.94
N ILE A 227 -23.46 13.98 21.18
CA ILE A 227 -22.31 13.60 22.04
C ILE A 227 -22.27 12.11 22.34
N GLU A 228 -23.40 11.41 22.29
CA GLU A 228 -23.49 9.98 22.60
C GLU A 228 -22.67 9.11 21.63
N ASN A 229 -22.50 9.53 20.37
CA ASN A 229 -21.71 8.82 19.38
C ASN A 229 -20.19 8.91 19.60
N TYR A 230 -19.72 9.73 20.55
CA TYR A 230 -18.29 10.03 20.76
C TYR A 230 -17.78 9.62 22.15
N ARG A 231 -18.64 9.10 23.02
CA ARG A 231 -18.26 8.65 24.38
C ARG A 231 -17.78 7.20 24.44
N GLU A 232 -17.94 6.42 23.38
CA GLU A 232 -17.44 5.05 23.23
C GLU A 232 -16.09 5.05 22.47
#